data_089839b330161a62c7d234792e3b6e89
#
_entry.id   089839b330161a62c7d234792e3b6e89
#
_cell.length_a   1.000
_cell.length_b   1.000
_cell.length_c   1.000
_cell.angle_alpha   90.00
_cell.angle_beta   90.00
_cell.angle_gamma   90.00
#
_symmetry.space_group_name_H-M   'P 1'
#
loop_
_entity.id
_entity.type
_entity.pdbx_description
1 polymer ?
#
loop_
_entity_poly.entity_id
_entity_poly.type
_entity_poly.pdbx_seq_one_letter_code
_entity_poly.pdbx_strand_id
1 'polypeptide(L)'
;EEAADTGKTAEAPAEVGVIVARPAPIGITSELPGRLEAYRQAEVRARVAGIVTRRLYEEGQDVRAGTVLFQIDPAPLKAALDISRGALARAEASHAAAADKLKRYADLIKDRAISEREYTEAQTDARQALAQIASAKAELEQARLRLGYATVTAPIDGRARRALVTEGALVGEDSPTPLTRVEQIDPIYVNFSQPAGEVAAMQRAIREGQVKGVADKDIAVRLVLADGSEYPLAGELLFSDLAVDPGTDTIAMRALFRNPHRELLPGGYVQVRLQRAVNPQAITVPRDALIRTAQSAVVKVVNPQGVVEDVEVRADTLQGRDWIISRGLKGGERVIVENAAQHAAGSSVQAVVRQPASADAPSPLAASPAGQ
;
A
#
# COMPACT_ATOMS: atom_id res chain seq x y z
N GLU A 1 50.82 -65.13 -41.38
CA GLU A 1 49.55 -64.48 -41.59
C GLU A 1 49.34 -63.48 -40.44
N GLU A 2 49.39 -62.28 -40.82
CA GLU A 2 49.58 -61.07 -40.02
C GLU A 2 48.24 -60.66 -39.42
N ALA A 3 48.11 -60.60 -38.09
CA ALA A 3 46.99 -60.03 -37.41
C ALA A 3 47.27 -58.57 -37.14
N ALA A 4 46.53 -57.72 -37.79
CA ALA A 4 46.57 -56.26 -37.62
C ALA A 4 46.07 -55.87 -36.22
N ASP A 5 46.96 -55.33 -35.42
CA ASP A 5 46.69 -54.62 -34.18
C ASP A 5 46.08 -53.24 -34.53
N THR A 6 44.76 -53.13 -34.39
CA THR A 6 44.06 -51.85 -34.49
C THR A 6 44.25 -51.08 -33.17
N GLY A 7 45.36 -50.33 -33.10
CA GLY A 7 45.58 -49.35 -32.04
C GLY A 7 44.40 -48.36 -31.94
N LYS A 8 43.72 -48.44 -30.83
CA LYS A 8 42.72 -47.49 -30.41
C LYS A 8 43.43 -46.16 -30.13
N THR A 9 43.42 -45.27 -31.10
CA THR A 9 43.91 -43.91 -30.96
C THR A 9 43.18 -43.27 -29.76
N ALA A 10 43.88 -43.02 -28.67
CA ALA A 10 43.33 -42.26 -27.56
C ALA A 10 43.04 -40.83 -28.05
N GLU A 11 41.77 -40.56 -28.30
CA GLU A 11 41.27 -39.23 -28.63
C GLU A 11 41.67 -38.29 -27.47
N ALA A 12 42.33 -37.19 -27.79
CA ALA A 12 42.75 -36.22 -26.77
C ALA A 12 41.47 -35.77 -25.98
N PRO A 13 41.57 -35.68 -24.66
CA PRO A 13 40.39 -35.31 -23.85
C PRO A 13 39.81 -33.97 -24.33
N ALA A 14 38.51 -33.95 -24.65
CA ALA A 14 37.84 -32.76 -25.12
C ALA A 14 37.90 -31.66 -24.03
N GLU A 15 38.27 -30.45 -24.43
CA GLU A 15 38.22 -29.30 -23.55
C GLU A 15 36.78 -28.90 -23.26
N VAL A 16 36.41 -28.76 -21.99
CA VAL A 16 35.07 -28.33 -21.53
C VAL A 16 35.14 -27.12 -20.63
N GLY A 17 34.32 -26.11 -20.88
CA GLY A 17 34.18 -24.96 -20.01
C GLY A 17 33.44 -25.37 -18.73
N VAL A 18 34.09 -25.16 -17.58
CA VAL A 18 33.51 -25.45 -16.26
C VAL A 18 33.50 -24.21 -15.38
N ILE A 19 32.52 -24.13 -14.51
CA ILE A 19 32.52 -23.19 -13.37
C ILE A 19 32.68 -23.97 -12.07
N VAL A 20 33.28 -23.33 -11.09
CA VAL A 20 33.38 -23.91 -9.75
C VAL A 20 32.12 -23.51 -8.98
N ALA A 21 31.32 -24.50 -8.55
CA ALA A 21 30.15 -24.28 -7.72
C ALA A 21 30.59 -23.68 -6.38
N ARG A 22 30.26 -22.44 -6.12
CA ARG A 22 30.58 -21.74 -4.88
C ARG A 22 29.28 -21.37 -4.16
N PRO A 23 29.14 -21.76 -2.88
CA PRO A 23 28.06 -21.28 -2.06
C PRO A 23 28.15 -19.75 -1.90
N ALA A 24 27.06 -19.05 -2.15
CA ALA A 24 26.92 -17.61 -1.98
C ALA A 24 25.56 -17.28 -1.35
N PRO A 25 25.48 -16.23 -0.52
CA PRO A 25 24.18 -15.82 0.02
C PRO A 25 23.32 -15.25 -1.09
N ILE A 26 22.17 -15.88 -1.30
CA ILE A 26 21.19 -15.46 -2.32
C ILE A 26 19.87 -15.16 -1.65
N GLY A 27 19.33 -13.98 -1.95
CA GLY A 27 17.99 -13.56 -1.49
C GLY A 27 16.92 -14.37 -2.21
N ILE A 28 16.00 -14.92 -1.43
CA ILE A 28 14.79 -15.56 -1.97
C ILE A 28 13.74 -14.47 -2.15
N THR A 29 13.46 -14.14 -3.41
CA THR A 29 12.47 -13.12 -3.80
C THR A 29 11.21 -13.77 -4.31
N SER A 30 10.06 -13.24 -3.87
CA SER A 30 8.74 -13.56 -4.44
C SER A 30 8.27 -12.38 -5.26
N GLU A 31 7.74 -12.65 -6.45
CA GLU A 31 7.09 -11.65 -7.30
C GLU A 31 5.57 -11.85 -7.22
N LEU A 32 4.88 -10.84 -6.75
CA LEU A 32 3.46 -10.89 -6.45
C LEU A 32 2.72 -9.78 -7.19
N PRO A 33 1.54 -10.05 -7.75
CA PRO A 33 0.72 -9.01 -8.36
C PRO A 33 0.19 -8.07 -7.28
N GLY A 34 0.28 -6.76 -7.53
CA GLY A 34 -0.19 -5.72 -6.64
C GLY A 34 -1.02 -4.66 -7.33
N ARG A 35 -1.82 -3.96 -6.54
CA ARG A 35 -2.62 -2.82 -6.99
C ARG A 35 -2.34 -1.60 -6.12
N LEU A 36 -2.14 -0.47 -6.77
CA LEU A 36 -1.93 0.82 -6.12
C LEU A 36 -3.25 1.36 -5.56
N GLU A 37 -3.20 1.89 -4.35
CA GLU A 37 -4.34 2.51 -3.66
C GLU A 37 -3.90 3.85 -3.04
N ALA A 38 -4.75 4.87 -3.12
CA ALA A 38 -4.47 6.15 -2.49
C ALA A 38 -4.25 5.98 -0.97
N TYR A 39 -3.29 6.70 -0.42
CA TYR A 39 -3.03 6.71 1.04
C TYR A 39 -4.23 7.14 1.85
N ARG A 40 -4.93 8.18 1.36
CA ARG A 40 -6.22 8.64 1.88
C ARG A 40 -7.10 9.02 0.71
N GLN A 41 -8.38 8.70 0.84
CA GLN A 41 -9.40 9.08 -0.11
C GLN A 41 -10.58 9.64 0.66
N ALA A 42 -10.99 10.85 0.32
CA ALA A 42 -12.17 11.48 0.89
C ALA A 42 -13.16 11.81 -0.22
N GLU A 43 -14.37 11.31 -0.07
CA GLU A 43 -15.47 11.67 -0.95
C GLU A 43 -16.11 12.96 -0.43
N VAL A 44 -16.11 13.99 -1.27
CA VAL A 44 -16.70 15.29 -0.96
C VAL A 44 -18.17 15.25 -1.36
N ARG A 45 -19.06 15.39 -0.37
CA ARG A 45 -20.51 15.32 -0.58
C ARG A 45 -21.20 16.61 -0.15
N ALA A 46 -22.31 16.95 -0.82
CA ALA A 46 -23.18 18.04 -0.38
C ALA A 46 -23.82 17.68 0.97
N ARG A 47 -23.73 18.61 1.92
CA ARG A 47 -24.29 18.49 3.28
C ARG A 47 -25.59 19.27 3.48
N VAL A 48 -25.93 20.11 2.50
CA VAL A 48 -27.17 20.90 2.43
C VAL A 48 -27.77 20.80 1.03
N ALA A 49 -29.06 20.90 0.96
CA ALA A 49 -29.78 20.96 -0.32
C ALA A 49 -29.62 22.34 -0.95
N GLY A 50 -29.47 22.36 -2.27
CA GLY A 50 -29.39 23.60 -3.04
C GLY A 50 -28.79 23.41 -4.43
N ILE A 51 -28.73 24.49 -5.20
CA ILE A 51 -28.16 24.50 -6.54
C ILE A 51 -26.69 24.82 -6.46
N VAL A 52 -25.84 24.06 -7.15
CA VAL A 52 -24.42 24.37 -7.30
C VAL A 52 -24.29 25.60 -8.20
N THR A 53 -23.78 26.70 -7.66
CA THR A 53 -23.62 27.95 -8.40
C THR A 53 -22.29 28.06 -9.10
N ARG A 54 -21.21 27.56 -8.50
CA ARG A 54 -19.86 27.61 -9.05
C ARG A 54 -19.00 26.46 -8.58
N ARG A 55 -18.12 26.02 -9.47
CA ARG A 55 -16.97 25.18 -9.15
C ARG A 55 -15.74 26.11 -9.05
N LEU A 56 -14.96 26.01 -7.96
CA LEU A 56 -13.88 26.91 -7.61
C LEU A 56 -12.50 26.22 -7.65
N TYR A 57 -12.39 25.05 -8.24
CA TYR A 57 -11.16 24.30 -8.44
C TYR A 57 -11.06 23.78 -9.87
N GLU A 58 -9.87 23.47 -10.32
CA GLU A 58 -9.60 22.78 -11.58
C GLU A 58 -9.48 21.26 -11.32
N GLU A 59 -10.06 20.47 -12.22
CA GLU A 59 -10.01 19.01 -12.12
C GLU A 59 -8.56 18.51 -12.24
N GLY A 60 -8.13 17.69 -11.31
CA GLY A 60 -6.75 17.23 -11.20
C GLY A 60 -5.81 18.20 -10.47
N GLN A 61 -6.32 19.32 -9.96
CA GLN A 61 -5.56 20.28 -9.16
C GLN A 61 -5.22 19.71 -7.77
N ASP A 62 -4.05 20.06 -7.26
CA ASP A 62 -3.69 19.82 -5.87
C ASP A 62 -4.36 20.84 -4.95
N VAL A 63 -5.02 20.36 -3.93
CA VAL A 63 -5.75 21.17 -2.96
C VAL A 63 -5.29 20.85 -1.54
N ARG A 64 -5.39 21.85 -0.66
CA ARG A 64 -5.19 21.67 0.77
C ARG A 64 -6.53 21.52 1.47
N ALA A 65 -6.53 20.88 2.63
CA ALA A 65 -7.70 20.84 3.50
C ALA A 65 -8.22 22.27 3.75
N GLY A 66 -9.54 22.46 3.61
CA GLY A 66 -10.17 23.77 3.71
C GLY A 66 -10.24 24.58 2.40
N THR A 67 -9.56 24.15 1.32
CA THR A 67 -9.71 24.81 -0.01
C THR A 67 -11.14 24.67 -0.49
N VAL A 68 -11.75 25.78 -0.92
CA VAL A 68 -13.14 25.81 -1.43
C VAL A 68 -13.19 25.11 -2.79
N LEU A 69 -14.05 24.13 -2.92
CA LEU A 69 -14.24 23.34 -4.15
C LEU A 69 -15.52 23.72 -4.89
N PHE A 70 -16.63 23.83 -4.16
CA PHE A 70 -17.92 24.17 -4.73
C PHE A 70 -18.65 25.22 -3.87
N GLN A 71 -19.46 26.00 -4.52
CA GLN A 71 -20.40 26.92 -3.88
C GLN A 71 -21.84 26.48 -4.21
N ILE A 72 -22.60 26.17 -3.19
CA ILE A 72 -24.05 25.95 -3.27
C ILE A 72 -24.72 27.32 -3.02
N ASP A 73 -25.88 27.56 -3.63
CA ASP A 73 -26.61 28.82 -3.46
C ASP A 73 -26.86 29.14 -1.98
N PRO A 74 -26.25 30.19 -1.43
CA PRO A 74 -26.39 30.53 -0.03
C PRO A 74 -27.66 31.33 0.29
N ALA A 75 -28.41 31.81 -0.71
CA ALA A 75 -29.52 32.74 -0.48
C ALA A 75 -30.61 32.18 0.40
N PRO A 76 -31.16 30.96 0.18
CA PRO A 76 -32.16 30.37 1.06
C PRO A 76 -31.63 30.16 2.49
N LEU A 77 -30.36 29.76 2.64
CA LEU A 77 -29.73 29.49 3.92
C LEU A 77 -29.44 30.79 4.70
N LYS A 78 -29.10 31.88 3.99
CA LYS A 78 -29.02 33.22 4.56
C LYS A 78 -30.37 33.71 5.08
N ALA A 79 -31.42 33.56 4.33
CA ALA A 79 -32.78 33.90 4.78
C ALA A 79 -33.17 33.12 6.04
N ALA A 80 -32.91 31.82 6.11
CA ALA A 80 -33.13 31.02 7.30
C ALA A 80 -32.31 31.48 8.52
N LEU A 81 -31.06 31.89 8.30
CA LEU A 81 -30.20 32.46 9.35
C LEU A 81 -30.80 33.80 9.88
N ASP A 82 -31.28 34.67 9.01
CA ASP A 82 -31.87 35.96 9.40
C ASP A 82 -33.20 35.77 10.16
N ILE A 83 -34.02 34.78 9.79
CA ILE A 83 -35.21 34.37 10.56
C ILE A 83 -34.83 33.94 11.96
N SER A 84 -33.78 33.10 12.12
CA SER A 84 -33.32 32.63 13.43
C SER A 84 -32.73 33.78 14.28
N ARG A 85 -32.06 34.75 13.67
CA ARG A 85 -31.59 35.96 14.36
C ARG A 85 -32.79 36.79 14.89
N GLY A 86 -33.81 36.95 14.11
CA GLY A 86 -35.07 37.62 14.54
C GLY A 86 -35.78 36.90 15.68
N ALA A 87 -35.74 35.56 15.68
CA ALA A 87 -36.31 34.76 16.76
C ALA A 87 -35.51 34.96 18.09
N LEU A 88 -34.19 34.98 18.01
CA LEU A 88 -33.32 35.25 19.17
C LEU A 88 -33.60 36.65 19.72
N ALA A 89 -33.62 37.68 18.87
CA ALA A 89 -33.89 39.04 19.31
C ALA A 89 -35.28 39.18 20.00
N ARG A 90 -36.28 38.48 19.54
CA ARG A 90 -37.60 38.43 20.21
C ARG A 90 -37.52 37.76 21.58
N ALA A 91 -36.82 36.62 21.67
CA ALA A 91 -36.62 35.92 22.92
C ALA A 91 -35.85 36.78 23.96
N GLU A 92 -34.83 37.50 23.54
CA GLU A 92 -34.07 38.43 24.38
C GLU A 92 -34.94 39.58 24.87
N ALA A 93 -35.75 40.17 24.00
CA ALA A 93 -36.72 41.23 24.41
C ALA A 93 -37.76 40.73 25.40
N SER A 94 -38.31 39.52 25.19
CA SER A 94 -39.23 38.88 26.14
C SER A 94 -38.61 38.64 27.49
N HIS A 95 -37.37 38.14 27.51
CA HIS A 95 -36.63 37.92 28.77
C HIS A 95 -36.35 39.24 29.47
N ALA A 96 -35.94 40.29 28.77
CA ALA A 96 -35.70 41.61 29.36
C ALA A 96 -36.99 42.15 30.06
N ALA A 97 -38.12 42.04 29.40
CA ALA A 97 -39.39 42.43 29.98
C ALA A 97 -39.79 41.61 31.24
N ALA A 98 -39.57 40.28 31.19
CA ALA A 98 -39.85 39.40 32.31
C ALA A 98 -38.89 39.64 33.50
N ALA A 99 -37.60 39.87 33.19
CA ALA A 99 -36.58 40.19 34.19
C ALA A 99 -36.86 41.54 34.87
N ASP A 100 -37.27 42.56 34.13
CA ASP A 100 -37.67 43.84 34.68
C ASP A 100 -38.94 43.75 35.53
N LYS A 101 -39.93 42.92 35.13
CA LYS A 101 -41.09 42.61 35.95
C LYS A 101 -40.67 41.94 37.27
N LEU A 102 -39.83 40.92 37.20
CA LEU A 102 -39.34 40.20 38.37
C LEU A 102 -38.59 41.13 39.31
N LYS A 103 -37.72 42.00 38.77
CA LYS A 103 -36.97 42.99 39.59
C LYS A 103 -37.95 43.92 40.35
N ARG A 104 -38.96 44.49 39.70
CA ARG A 104 -39.95 45.30 40.37
C ARG A 104 -40.72 44.52 41.45
N TYR A 105 -41.11 43.27 41.16
CA TYR A 105 -41.83 42.40 42.08
C TYR A 105 -40.95 41.98 43.27
N ALA A 106 -39.63 41.83 43.10
CA ALA A 106 -38.70 41.59 44.19
C ALA A 106 -38.65 42.72 45.23
N ASP A 107 -38.89 43.96 44.84
CA ASP A 107 -38.98 45.07 45.76
C ASP A 107 -40.39 45.14 46.41
N LEU A 108 -41.48 44.99 45.64
CA LEU A 108 -42.84 45.03 46.13
C LEU A 108 -43.20 43.92 47.14
N ILE A 109 -42.56 42.73 47.02
CA ILE A 109 -42.79 41.64 48.01
C ILE A 109 -42.18 41.96 49.38
N LYS A 110 -41.07 42.68 49.40
CA LYS A 110 -40.48 43.16 50.66
C LYS A 110 -41.41 44.08 51.40
N ASP A 111 -42.14 44.95 50.70
CA ASP A 111 -43.14 45.90 51.22
C ASP A 111 -44.53 45.29 51.46
N ARG A 112 -44.67 43.95 51.19
CA ARG A 112 -45.94 43.20 51.29
C ARG A 112 -47.03 43.76 50.39
N ALA A 113 -46.64 44.42 49.25
CA ALA A 113 -47.54 45.03 48.30
C ALA A 113 -48.04 44.03 47.19
N ILE A 114 -47.47 42.82 47.15
CA ILE A 114 -47.92 41.74 46.27
C ILE A 114 -47.92 40.40 47.03
N SER A 115 -48.62 39.36 46.48
CA SER A 115 -48.65 38.03 47.03
C SER A 115 -47.38 37.21 46.67
N GLU A 116 -47.05 36.23 47.52
CA GLU A 116 -45.96 35.27 47.19
C GLU A 116 -46.21 34.51 45.89
N ARG A 117 -47.46 34.25 45.57
CA ARG A 117 -47.84 33.60 44.32
C ARG A 117 -47.46 34.46 43.11
N GLU A 118 -47.82 35.76 43.12
CA GLU A 118 -47.48 36.68 42.02
C GLU A 118 -45.97 36.83 41.81
N TYR A 119 -45.20 36.83 42.88
CA TYR A 119 -43.76 36.85 42.81
C TYR A 119 -43.19 35.55 42.23
N THR A 120 -43.72 34.39 42.65
CA THR A 120 -43.30 33.07 42.12
C THR A 120 -43.66 32.93 40.65
N GLU A 121 -44.81 33.43 40.21
CA GLU A 121 -45.21 33.48 38.82
C GLU A 121 -44.22 34.32 37.97
N ALA A 122 -43.88 35.53 38.44
CA ALA A 122 -42.92 36.38 37.77
C ALA A 122 -41.50 35.74 37.70
N GLN A 123 -41.10 35.00 38.73
CA GLN A 123 -39.84 34.26 38.75
C GLN A 123 -39.86 33.10 37.72
N THR A 124 -41.01 32.44 37.60
CA THR A 124 -41.20 31.35 36.64
C THR A 124 -41.19 31.88 35.20
N ASP A 125 -41.90 33.01 34.95
CA ASP A 125 -41.93 33.70 33.65
C ASP A 125 -40.52 34.07 33.21
N ALA A 126 -39.70 34.66 34.12
CA ALA A 126 -38.30 35.04 33.80
C ALA A 126 -37.43 33.84 33.49
N ARG A 127 -37.60 32.71 34.22
CA ARG A 127 -36.87 31.47 33.94
C ARG A 127 -37.27 30.84 32.64
N GLN A 128 -38.58 30.85 32.32
CA GLN A 128 -39.10 30.37 31.04
C GLN A 128 -38.57 31.19 29.88
N ALA A 129 -38.60 32.52 29.98
CA ALA A 129 -38.05 33.41 28.96
C ALA A 129 -36.54 33.23 28.77
N LEU A 130 -35.80 32.96 29.85
CA LEU A 130 -34.36 32.62 29.74
C LEU A 130 -34.11 31.29 29.02
N ALA A 131 -34.92 30.26 29.29
CA ALA A 131 -34.88 29.00 28.55
C ALA A 131 -35.14 29.18 27.07
N GLN A 132 -36.04 30.11 26.70
CA GLN A 132 -36.38 30.43 25.33
C GLN A 132 -35.21 31.09 24.57
N ILE A 133 -34.39 31.91 25.26
CA ILE A 133 -33.13 32.42 24.68
C ILE A 133 -32.19 31.26 24.33
N ALA A 134 -32.04 30.28 25.22
CA ALA A 134 -31.17 29.14 24.99
C ALA A 134 -31.61 28.34 23.74
N SER A 135 -32.93 28.11 23.61
CA SER A 135 -33.50 27.45 22.40
C SER A 135 -33.22 28.26 21.13
N ALA A 136 -33.54 29.56 21.14
CA ALA A 136 -33.29 30.42 19.99
C ALA A 136 -31.82 30.56 19.60
N LYS A 137 -30.91 30.56 20.57
CA LYS A 137 -29.45 30.49 20.29
C LYS A 137 -29.03 29.21 19.62
N ALA A 138 -29.58 28.08 20.05
CA ALA A 138 -29.30 26.79 19.41
C ALA A 138 -29.81 26.75 17.97
N GLU A 139 -31.02 27.28 17.70
CA GLU A 139 -31.57 27.40 16.35
C GLU A 139 -30.74 28.31 15.44
N LEU A 140 -30.28 29.44 15.99
CA LEU A 140 -29.39 30.34 15.27
C LEU A 140 -28.08 29.68 14.89
N GLU A 141 -27.46 28.95 15.82
CA GLU A 141 -26.20 28.24 15.54
C GLU A 141 -26.42 27.12 14.51
N GLN A 142 -27.53 26.40 14.57
CA GLN A 142 -27.87 25.41 13.54
C GLN A 142 -28.04 26.05 12.15
N ALA A 143 -28.69 27.20 12.05
CA ALA A 143 -28.83 27.91 10.78
C ALA A 143 -27.49 28.41 10.25
N ARG A 144 -26.62 28.89 11.15
CA ARG A 144 -25.25 29.31 10.83
C ARG A 144 -24.41 28.16 10.26
N LEU A 145 -24.46 27.00 10.92
CA LEU A 145 -23.75 25.81 10.45
C LEU A 145 -24.25 25.37 9.06
N ARG A 146 -25.56 25.37 8.84
CA ARG A 146 -26.14 25.05 7.52
C ARG A 146 -25.66 26.01 6.44
N LEU A 147 -25.61 27.29 6.73
CA LEU A 147 -25.06 28.30 5.80
C LEU A 147 -23.58 28.02 5.52
N GLY A 148 -22.78 27.65 6.51
CA GLY A 148 -21.39 27.24 6.34
C GLY A 148 -21.23 26.07 5.37
N TYR A 149 -22.16 25.12 5.39
CA TYR A 149 -22.15 23.95 4.50
C TYR A 149 -22.46 24.27 3.03
N ALA A 150 -22.97 25.46 2.72
CA ALA A 150 -23.11 25.92 1.35
C ALA A 150 -21.76 26.16 0.65
N THR A 151 -20.71 26.39 1.42
CA THR A 151 -19.33 26.45 0.95
C THR A 151 -18.66 25.09 1.18
N VAL A 152 -18.52 24.33 0.11
CA VAL A 152 -18.00 22.97 0.18
C VAL A 152 -16.47 23.01 0.03
N THR A 153 -15.76 22.50 1.03
CA THR A 153 -14.29 22.52 1.10
C THR A 153 -13.69 21.11 1.03
N ALA A 154 -12.42 21.05 0.64
CA ALA A 154 -11.64 19.83 0.69
C ALA A 154 -11.44 19.35 2.14
N PRO A 155 -11.75 18.10 2.48
CA PRO A 155 -11.61 17.58 3.84
C PRO A 155 -10.17 17.17 4.17
N ILE A 156 -9.35 16.88 3.16
CA ILE A 156 -7.95 16.45 3.28
C ILE A 156 -7.09 17.15 2.22
N ASP A 157 -5.78 17.18 2.47
CA ASP A 157 -4.81 17.52 1.44
C ASP A 157 -4.76 16.42 0.38
N GLY A 158 -4.65 16.80 -0.89
CA GLY A 158 -4.54 15.83 -1.97
C GLY A 158 -4.89 16.41 -3.33
N ARG A 159 -5.09 15.54 -4.30
CA ARG A 159 -5.50 15.89 -5.65
C ARG A 159 -7.02 15.78 -5.77
N ALA A 160 -7.68 16.86 -6.15
CA ALA A 160 -9.11 16.87 -6.44
C ALA A 160 -9.36 16.22 -7.81
N ARG A 161 -10.22 15.22 -7.84
CA ARG A 161 -10.60 14.52 -9.07
C ARG A 161 -11.65 15.31 -9.85
N ARG A 162 -12.09 14.71 -10.95
CA ARG A 162 -13.16 15.29 -11.78
C ARG A 162 -14.41 15.59 -10.93
N ALA A 163 -15.14 16.62 -11.28
CA ALA A 163 -16.43 16.90 -10.72
C ALA A 163 -17.46 15.84 -11.17
N LEU A 164 -18.31 15.42 -10.25
CA LEU A 164 -19.41 14.48 -10.52
C LEU A 164 -20.71 15.20 -10.82
N VAL A 165 -20.75 16.51 -10.56
CA VAL A 165 -21.88 17.40 -10.81
C VAL A 165 -21.41 18.66 -11.53
N THR A 166 -22.31 19.27 -12.26
CA THR A 166 -22.05 20.54 -12.97
C THR A 166 -22.72 21.71 -12.26
N GLU A 167 -22.34 22.92 -12.60
CA GLU A 167 -23.02 24.14 -12.19
C GLU A 167 -24.47 24.10 -12.67
N GLY A 168 -25.40 24.55 -11.82
CA GLY A 168 -26.84 24.44 -12.05
C GLY A 168 -27.48 23.14 -11.55
N ALA A 169 -26.69 22.15 -11.13
CA ALA A 169 -27.23 20.90 -10.58
C ALA A 169 -27.83 21.11 -9.19
N LEU A 170 -28.98 20.50 -8.93
CA LEU A 170 -29.58 20.38 -7.60
C LEU A 170 -28.91 19.23 -6.85
N VAL A 171 -28.44 19.50 -5.64
CA VAL A 171 -27.72 18.54 -4.81
C VAL A 171 -28.31 18.49 -3.39
N GLY A 172 -28.11 17.38 -2.70
CA GLY A 172 -28.45 17.25 -1.28
C GLY A 172 -29.93 17.18 -0.93
N GLU A 173 -30.81 16.94 -1.88
CA GLU A 173 -32.26 16.92 -1.64
C GLU A 173 -32.70 15.66 -0.89
N ASP A 174 -32.45 14.48 -1.46
CA ASP A 174 -32.89 13.20 -0.87
C ASP A 174 -31.75 12.50 -0.11
N SER A 175 -30.51 12.72 -0.53
CA SER A 175 -29.32 12.12 0.05
C SER A 175 -28.09 12.99 -0.17
N PRO A 176 -27.03 12.82 0.64
CA PRO A 176 -25.77 13.52 0.41
C PRO A 176 -25.20 13.20 -0.97
N THR A 177 -25.36 14.12 -1.93
CA THR A 177 -24.88 13.95 -3.31
C THR A 177 -23.37 14.03 -3.37
N PRO A 178 -22.67 13.05 -3.99
CA PRO A 178 -21.22 13.12 -4.19
C PRO A 178 -20.88 14.20 -5.23
N LEU A 179 -19.95 15.07 -4.90
CA LEU A 179 -19.53 16.19 -5.74
C LEU A 179 -18.21 15.94 -6.44
N THR A 180 -17.23 15.41 -5.70
CA THR A 180 -15.90 15.01 -6.18
C THR A 180 -15.21 14.12 -5.16
N ARG A 181 -14.00 13.68 -5.46
CA ARG A 181 -13.08 13.00 -4.54
C ARG A 181 -11.78 13.75 -4.42
N VAL A 182 -11.21 13.76 -3.24
CA VAL A 182 -9.84 14.24 -2.98
C VAL A 182 -9.03 13.05 -2.56
N GLU A 183 -7.92 12.78 -3.26
CA GLU A 183 -7.05 11.63 -3.04
C GLU A 183 -5.63 12.10 -2.70
N GLN A 184 -5.11 11.62 -1.59
CA GLN A 184 -3.71 11.78 -1.23
C GLN A 184 -2.94 10.59 -1.82
N ILE A 185 -2.02 10.87 -2.73
CA ILE A 185 -1.27 9.86 -3.49
C ILE A 185 0.23 9.85 -3.18
N ASP A 186 0.70 10.71 -2.29
CA ASP A 186 2.03 10.68 -1.70
C ASP A 186 1.88 10.82 -0.16
N PRO A 187 2.25 9.77 0.57
CA PRO A 187 2.63 8.44 0.10
C PRO A 187 1.48 7.68 -0.57
N ILE A 188 1.75 6.47 -1.12
CA ILE A 188 0.76 5.61 -1.78
C ILE A 188 0.85 4.19 -1.23
N TYR A 189 -0.27 3.50 -1.13
CA TYR A 189 -0.33 2.10 -0.75
C TYR A 189 -0.23 1.17 -1.96
N VAL A 190 0.35 0.01 -1.72
CA VAL A 190 0.26 -1.13 -2.62
C VAL A 190 -0.36 -2.29 -1.84
N ASN A 191 -1.48 -2.78 -2.33
CA ASN A 191 -2.10 -3.98 -1.81
C ASN A 191 -1.74 -5.15 -2.71
N PHE A 192 -1.32 -6.25 -2.12
CA PHE A 192 -0.96 -7.49 -2.81
C PHE A 192 -1.26 -8.69 -1.94
N SER A 193 -1.29 -9.87 -2.54
CA SER A 193 -1.61 -11.10 -1.82
C SER A 193 -0.56 -12.16 -2.09
N GLN A 194 -0.24 -12.97 -1.09
CA GLN A 194 0.69 -14.08 -1.21
C GLN A 194 -0.03 -15.40 -0.91
N PRO A 195 0.18 -16.46 -1.72
CA PRO A 195 -0.38 -17.77 -1.44
C PRO A 195 0.04 -18.29 -0.05
N ALA A 196 -0.92 -18.75 0.75
CA ALA A 196 -0.67 -19.24 2.12
C ALA A 196 0.29 -20.42 2.14
N GLY A 197 0.23 -21.30 1.12
CA GLY A 197 1.13 -22.43 0.97
C GLY A 197 2.61 -22.01 0.83
N GLU A 198 2.90 -20.92 0.10
CA GLU A 198 4.26 -20.38 -0.04
C GLU A 198 4.79 -19.85 1.29
N VAL A 199 3.94 -19.11 2.02
CA VAL A 199 4.30 -18.58 3.35
C VAL A 199 4.60 -19.71 4.30
N ALA A 200 3.77 -20.76 4.34
CA ALA A 200 3.98 -21.94 5.17
C ALA A 200 5.26 -22.72 4.78
N ALA A 201 5.55 -22.85 3.49
CA ALA A 201 6.78 -23.49 3.02
C ALA A 201 8.02 -22.68 3.43
N MET A 202 7.98 -21.36 3.29
CA MET A 202 9.07 -20.47 3.73
C MET A 202 9.31 -20.57 5.24
N GLN A 203 8.25 -20.55 6.04
CA GLN A 203 8.35 -20.69 7.49
C GLN A 203 8.95 -22.03 7.90
N ARG A 204 8.61 -23.12 7.19
CA ARG A 204 9.24 -24.43 7.43
C ARG A 204 10.72 -24.40 7.11
N ALA A 205 11.12 -23.87 5.96
CA ALA A 205 12.52 -23.76 5.55
C ALA A 205 13.35 -22.93 6.54
N ILE A 206 12.78 -21.88 7.13
CA ILE A 206 13.40 -21.08 8.19
C ILE A 206 13.58 -21.91 9.47
N ARG A 207 12.54 -22.63 9.92
CA ARG A 207 12.61 -23.47 11.12
C ARG A 207 13.59 -24.63 10.97
N GLU A 208 13.72 -25.19 9.77
CA GLU A 208 14.69 -26.25 9.45
C GLU A 208 16.12 -25.73 9.25
N GLY A 209 16.32 -24.42 9.33
CA GLY A 209 17.64 -23.81 9.18
C GLY A 209 18.18 -23.78 7.74
N GLN A 210 17.34 -24.08 6.75
CA GLN A 210 17.75 -24.10 5.34
C GLN A 210 17.93 -22.68 4.79
N VAL A 211 17.18 -21.72 5.33
CA VAL A 211 17.24 -20.29 4.97
C VAL A 211 17.20 -19.43 6.22
N LYS A 212 17.76 -18.23 6.15
CA LYS A 212 17.60 -17.20 7.19
C LYS A 212 16.44 -16.30 6.84
N GLY A 213 15.47 -16.21 7.73
CA GLY A 213 14.36 -15.25 7.61
C GLY A 213 14.86 -13.82 7.80
N VAL A 214 14.23 -12.89 7.06
CA VAL A 214 14.39 -11.45 7.27
C VAL A 214 13.26 -10.99 8.21
N ALA A 215 13.56 -10.17 9.21
CA ALA A 215 12.53 -9.61 10.09
C ALA A 215 11.57 -8.72 9.28
N ASP A 216 10.28 -8.73 9.61
CA ASP A 216 9.25 -8.03 8.84
C ASP A 216 9.57 -6.53 8.61
N LYS A 217 10.16 -5.88 9.60
CA LYS A 217 10.62 -4.47 9.51
C LYS A 217 11.79 -4.23 8.56
N ASP A 218 12.55 -5.28 8.23
CA ASP A 218 13.73 -5.22 7.37
C ASP A 218 13.44 -5.77 5.97
N ILE A 219 12.20 -6.18 5.71
CA ILE A 219 11.76 -6.66 4.40
C ILE A 219 11.73 -5.47 3.43
N ALA A 220 12.66 -5.48 2.48
CA ALA A 220 12.62 -4.53 1.39
C ALA A 220 11.53 -4.91 0.38
N VAL A 221 10.62 -3.98 0.15
CA VAL A 221 9.57 -4.10 -0.87
C VAL A 221 9.97 -3.25 -2.06
N ARG A 222 10.02 -3.85 -3.26
CA ARG A 222 10.30 -3.15 -4.51
C ARG A 222 9.13 -3.28 -5.46
N LEU A 223 8.94 -2.29 -6.32
CA LEU A 223 7.93 -2.33 -7.35
C LEU A 223 8.56 -2.44 -8.72
N VAL A 224 7.96 -3.27 -9.55
CA VAL A 224 8.20 -3.31 -10.98
C VAL A 224 6.94 -2.78 -11.66
N LEU A 225 7.10 -1.73 -12.45
CA LEU A 225 6.02 -1.07 -13.16
C LEU A 225 5.59 -1.88 -14.38
N ALA A 226 4.47 -1.50 -14.99
CA ALA A 226 3.90 -2.21 -16.13
C ALA A 226 4.82 -2.25 -17.37
N ASP A 227 5.74 -1.29 -17.49
CA ASP A 227 6.75 -1.24 -18.56
C ASP A 227 7.99 -2.10 -18.26
N GLY A 228 8.02 -2.79 -17.10
CA GLY A 228 9.15 -3.60 -16.66
C GLY A 228 10.25 -2.83 -15.93
N SER A 229 10.15 -1.52 -15.80
CA SER A 229 11.09 -0.71 -15.02
C SER A 229 10.88 -0.90 -13.52
N GLU A 230 11.97 -0.85 -12.76
CA GLU A 230 11.90 -0.88 -11.29
C GLU A 230 11.71 0.54 -10.74
N TYR A 231 10.74 0.71 -9.84
CA TYR A 231 10.52 1.98 -9.17
C TYR A 231 11.71 2.29 -8.23
N PRO A 232 12.30 3.49 -8.31
CA PRO A 232 13.59 3.78 -7.66
C PRO A 232 13.55 3.79 -6.13
N LEU A 233 12.37 4.01 -5.53
CA LEU A 233 12.22 4.06 -4.07
C LEU A 233 11.70 2.73 -3.56
N ALA A 234 12.36 2.20 -2.53
CA ALA A 234 11.89 1.03 -1.82
C ALA A 234 10.69 1.39 -0.93
N GLY A 235 9.76 0.44 -0.79
CA GLY A 235 8.62 0.56 0.09
C GLY A 235 8.85 -0.13 1.43
N GLU A 236 8.01 0.22 2.38
CA GLU A 236 7.95 -0.38 3.71
C GLU A 236 6.75 -1.32 3.79
N LEU A 237 6.97 -2.55 4.24
CA LEU A 237 5.89 -3.48 4.53
C LEU A 237 5.20 -3.05 5.82
N LEU A 238 3.94 -2.62 5.72
CA LEU A 238 3.20 -2.13 6.89
C LEU A 238 2.43 -3.25 7.59
N PHE A 239 1.87 -4.14 6.80
CA PHE A 239 0.86 -5.06 7.26
C PHE A 239 0.90 -6.36 6.44
N SER A 240 0.85 -7.46 7.16
CA SER A 240 0.57 -8.79 6.65
C SER A 240 -0.57 -9.34 7.48
N ASP A 241 -1.68 -9.67 6.87
CA ASP A 241 -2.82 -10.24 7.61
C ASP A 241 -2.39 -11.55 8.28
N LEU A 242 -2.89 -11.76 9.49
CA LEU A 242 -2.69 -13.02 10.21
C LEU A 242 -3.71 -14.09 9.81
N ALA A 243 -4.72 -13.71 9.03
CA ALA A 243 -5.76 -14.58 8.53
C ALA A 243 -5.56 -14.89 7.04
N VAL A 244 -5.82 -16.14 6.67
CA VAL A 244 -5.89 -16.56 5.28
C VAL A 244 -7.30 -16.30 4.79
N ASP A 245 -7.44 -15.65 3.63
CA ASP A 245 -8.73 -15.52 2.95
C ASP A 245 -9.18 -16.92 2.47
N PRO A 246 -10.32 -17.43 2.98
CA PRO A 246 -10.75 -18.79 2.66
C PRO A 246 -11.22 -18.96 1.21
N GLY A 247 -11.53 -17.89 0.51
CA GLY A 247 -11.95 -17.93 -0.89
C GLY A 247 -10.80 -18.00 -1.88
N THR A 248 -9.65 -17.43 -1.53
CA THR A 248 -8.47 -17.33 -2.42
C THR A 248 -7.25 -18.09 -1.92
N ASP A 249 -7.27 -18.60 -0.69
CA ASP A 249 -6.13 -19.22 0.01
C ASP A 249 -4.88 -18.33 0.01
N THR A 250 -5.08 -17.02 0.17
CA THR A 250 -4.01 -16.03 0.18
C THR A 250 -4.00 -15.22 1.47
N ILE A 251 -2.84 -14.64 1.77
CA ILE A 251 -2.63 -13.70 2.86
C ILE A 251 -2.52 -12.31 2.25
N ALA A 252 -3.40 -11.40 2.68
CA ALA A 252 -3.38 -10.00 2.24
C ALA A 252 -2.22 -9.25 2.88
N MET A 253 -1.55 -8.43 2.09
CA MET A 253 -0.39 -7.65 2.50
C MET A 253 -0.52 -6.23 1.97
N ARG A 254 0.04 -5.28 2.70
CA ARG A 254 0.08 -3.86 2.33
C ARG A 254 1.47 -3.29 2.55
N ALA A 255 1.94 -2.56 1.56
CA ALA A 255 3.19 -1.79 1.67
C ALA A 255 2.93 -0.31 1.37
N LEU A 256 3.78 0.54 1.93
CA LEU A 256 3.76 1.99 1.76
C LEU A 256 4.95 2.42 0.91
N PHE A 257 4.68 3.26 -0.10
CA PHE A 257 5.69 3.83 -0.95
C PHE A 257 5.60 5.35 -0.96
N ARG A 258 6.74 6.02 -0.92
CA ARG A 258 6.80 7.45 -1.22
C ARG A 258 6.60 7.66 -2.71
N ASN A 259 5.86 8.68 -3.07
CA ASN A 259 5.48 8.99 -4.46
C ASN A 259 5.66 10.49 -4.78
N PRO A 260 6.87 11.06 -4.55
CA PRO A 260 7.09 12.50 -4.67
C PRO A 260 6.85 13.02 -6.09
N HIS A 261 7.12 12.21 -7.10
CA HIS A 261 6.91 12.58 -8.51
C HIS A 261 5.53 12.20 -9.03
N ARG A 262 4.69 11.54 -8.20
CA ARG A 262 3.32 11.13 -8.53
C ARG A 262 3.21 10.23 -9.76
N GLU A 263 4.24 9.44 -10.00
CA GLU A 263 4.29 8.46 -11.09
C GLU A 263 3.36 7.27 -10.80
N LEU A 264 3.22 6.93 -9.52
CA LEU A 264 2.34 5.86 -9.07
C LEU A 264 0.92 6.43 -8.95
N LEU A 265 0.00 5.86 -9.74
CA LEU A 265 -1.40 6.30 -9.76
C LEU A 265 -2.33 5.26 -9.11
N PRO A 266 -3.27 5.67 -8.27
CA PRO A 266 -4.25 4.76 -7.67
C PRO A 266 -5.02 3.96 -8.72
N GLY A 267 -5.22 2.67 -8.46
CA GLY A 267 -5.84 1.72 -9.38
C GLY A 267 -4.86 1.07 -10.36
N GLY A 268 -3.62 1.57 -10.47
CA GLY A 268 -2.59 1.02 -11.33
C GLY A 268 -2.16 -0.38 -10.89
N TYR A 269 -1.74 -1.18 -11.87
CA TYR A 269 -1.22 -2.53 -11.66
C TYR A 269 0.30 -2.48 -11.56
N VAL A 270 0.86 -3.19 -10.61
CA VAL A 270 2.31 -3.29 -10.38
C VAL A 270 2.68 -4.70 -9.99
N GLN A 271 3.93 -5.09 -10.17
CA GLN A 271 4.48 -6.29 -9.57
C GLN A 271 5.27 -5.90 -8.32
N VAL A 272 5.00 -6.59 -7.23
CA VAL A 272 5.68 -6.40 -5.95
C VAL A 272 6.74 -7.46 -5.80
N ARG A 273 7.98 -7.04 -5.58
CA ARG A 273 9.11 -7.94 -5.34
C ARG A 273 9.49 -7.86 -3.87
N LEU A 274 9.37 -9.00 -3.17
CA LEU A 274 9.65 -9.17 -1.74
C LEU A 274 10.82 -10.09 -1.53
N GLN A 275 11.79 -9.68 -0.70
CA GLN A 275 12.86 -10.56 -0.23
C GLN A 275 12.63 -10.89 1.24
N ARG A 276 12.08 -12.07 1.51
CA ARG A 276 11.73 -12.50 2.89
C ARG A 276 12.76 -13.41 3.54
N ALA A 277 13.64 -14.00 2.78
CA ALA A 277 14.67 -14.89 3.30
C ALA A 277 15.94 -14.82 2.46
N VAL A 278 17.02 -15.26 3.04
CA VAL A 278 18.32 -15.41 2.39
C VAL A 278 18.78 -16.84 2.57
N ASN A 279 19.12 -17.51 1.47
CA ASN A 279 19.82 -18.78 1.54
C ASN A 279 21.33 -18.48 1.61
N PRO A 280 21.99 -18.71 2.76
CA PRO A 280 23.39 -18.33 2.93
C PRO A 280 24.37 -19.25 2.16
N GLN A 281 23.92 -20.42 1.76
CA GLN A 281 24.70 -21.47 1.11
C GLN A 281 24.08 -21.88 -0.25
N ALA A 282 23.41 -20.97 -0.92
CA ALA A 282 22.86 -21.26 -2.23
C ALA A 282 23.99 -21.45 -3.25
N ILE A 283 23.84 -22.47 -4.10
CA ILE A 283 24.73 -22.69 -5.25
C ILE A 283 23.92 -22.34 -6.48
N THR A 284 24.47 -21.47 -7.34
CA THR A 284 23.86 -21.16 -8.61
C THR A 284 24.60 -21.85 -9.75
N VAL A 285 23.82 -22.28 -10.73
CA VAL A 285 24.37 -22.79 -11.98
C VAL A 285 23.67 -22.10 -13.16
N PRO A 286 24.38 -21.74 -14.24
CA PRO A 286 23.78 -21.17 -15.42
C PRO A 286 22.68 -22.08 -15.97
N ARG A 287 21.67 -21.48 -16.60
CA ARG A 287 20.53 -22.20 -17.14
C ARG A 287 20.94 -23.33 -18.08
N ASP A 288 21.98 -23.09 -18.87
CA ASP A 288 22.46 -24.03 -19.91
C ASP A 288 23.25 -25.22 -19.33
N ALA A 289 23.66 -25.15 -18.07
CA ALA A 289 24.33 -26.24 -17.34
C ALA A 289 23.35 -27.28 -16.77
N LEU A 290 22.06 -26.93 -16.64
CA LEU A 290 21.04 -27.80 -16.07
C LEU A 290 20.36 -28.61 -17.18
N ILE A 291 20.47 -29.93 -17.08
CA ILE A 291 19.79 -30.88 -17.99
C ILE A 291 18.55 -31.38 -17.27
N ARG A 292 17.37 -31.11 -17.83
CA ARG A 292 16.10 -31.62 -17.31
C ARG A 292 15.71 -32.89 -18.04
N THR A 293 15.45 -33.94 -17.28
CA THR A 293 14.80 -35.17 -17.77
C THR A 293 13.33 -35.17 -17.36
N ALA A 294 12.57 -36.16 -17.79
CA ALA A 294 11.15 -36.27 -17.46
C ALA A 294 10.89 -36.42 -15.93
N GLN A 295 11.88 -36.86 -15.18
CA GLN A 295 11.74 -37.24 -13.77
C GLN A 295 12.68 -36.49 -12.81
N SER A 296 13.80 -35.93 -13.30
CA SER A 296 14.82 -35.28 -12.49
C SER A 296 15.55 -34.16 -13.24
N ALA A 297 16.32 -33.38 -12.51
CA ALA A 297 17.27 -32.42 -13.06
C ALA A 297 18.68 -32.89 -12.72
N VAL A 298 19.57 -32.81 -13.70
CA VAL A 298 20.96 -33.28 -13.59
C VAL A 298 21.90 -32.19 -14.03
N VAL A 299 23.00 -32.04 -13.32
CA VAL A 299 24.17 -31.26 -13.74
C VAL A 299 25.36 -32.21 -13.94
N LYS A 300 26.19 -31.89 -14.93
CA LYS A 300 27.43 -32.67 -15.18
C LYS A 300 28.58 -32.01 -14.47
N VAL A 301 29.28 -32.77 -13.66
CA VAL A 301 30.47 -32.33 -12.92
C VAL A 301 31.71 -33.07 -13.40
N VAL A 302 32.86 -32.41 -13.35
CA VAL A 302 34.16 -33.03 -13.66
C VAL A 302 34.86 -33.35 -12.33
N ASN A 303 35.08 -34.63 -12.08
CA ASN A 303 35.79 -35.07 -10.88
C ASN A 303 37.29 -34.71 -10.93
N PRO A 304 38.07 -34.90 -9.82
CA PRO A 304 39.49 -34.60 -9.82
C PRO A 304 40.31 -35.38 -10.85
N GLN A 305 39.80 -36.53 -11.30
CA GLN A 305 40.44 -37.40 -12.30
C GLN A 305 40.16 -36.97 -13.74
N GLY A 306 39.30 -35.90 -13.96
CA GLY A 306 38.94 -35.42 -15.27
C GLY A 306 37.80 -36.24 -15.94
N VAL A 307 37.03 -36.97 -15.14
CA VAL A 307 35.92 -37.78 -15.63
C VAL A 307 34.61 -37.06 -15.38
N VAL A 308 33.69 -37.10 -16.34
CA VAL A 308 32.33 -36.52 -16.20
C VAL A 308 31.44 -37.44 -15.39
N GLU A 309 30.80 -36.86 -14.38
CA GLU A 309 29.82 -37.52 -13.51
C GLU A 309 28.48 -36.78 -13.58
N ASP A 310 27.40 -37.53 -13.60
CA ASP A 310 26.05 -36.99 -13.54
C ASP A 310 25.63 -36.85 -12.07
N VAL A 311 25.33 -35.61 -11.64
CA VAL A 311 24.85 -35.34 -10.29
C VAL A 311 23.39 -34.92 -10.36
N GLU A 312 22.53 -35.71 -9.74
CA GLU A 312 21.12 -35.33 -9.60
C GLU A 312 20.98 -34.16 -8.67
N VAL A 313 20.29 -33.10 -9.13
CA VAL A 313 20.12 -31.86 -8.37
C VAL A 313 18.66 -31.50 -8.29
N ARG A 314 18.32 -30.74 -7.26
CA ARG A 314 17.06 -30.10 -7.14
C ARG A 314 17.20 -28.60 -7.43
N ALA A 315 16.61 -28.19 -8.54
CA ALA A 315 16.62 -26.80 -9.04
C ALA A 315 15.18 -26.29 -9.06
N ASP A 316 14.75 -25.65 -7.98
CA ASP A 316 13.36 -25.25 -7.81
C ASP A 316 13.08 -23.83 -8.29
N THR A 317 14.10 -22.96 -8.32
CA THR A 317 13.93 -21.54 -8.62
C THR A 317 14.95 -21.07 -9.66
N LEU A 318 14.47 -20.36 -10.68
CA LEU A 318 15.28 -19.63 -11.64
C LEU A 318 15.34 -18.17 -11.20
N GLN A 319 16.54 -17.65 -10.98
CA GLN A 319 16.75 -16.24 -10.67
C GLN A 319 17.61 -15.59 -11.74
N GLY A 320 17.01 -14.70 -12.53
CA GLY A 320 17.66 -14.14 -13.70
C GLY A 320 18.00 -15.24 -14.74
N ARG A 321 19.29 -15.49 -14.95
CA ARG A 321 19.80 -16.51 -15.90
C ARG A 321 20.29 -17.79 -15.23
N ASP A 322 20.27 -17.84 -13.88
CA ASP A 322 20.84 -18.92 -13.12
C ASP A 322 19.80 -19.69 -12.33
N TRP A 323 19.97 -21.01 -12.27
CA TRP A 323 19.18 -21.88 -11.38
C TRP A 323 19.77 -21.92 -9.99
N ILE A 324 18.95 -21.77 -8.97
CA ILE A 324 19.32 -21.99 -7.58
C ILE A 324 19.18 -23.47 -7.29
N ILE A 325 20.31 -24.08 -6.91
CA ILE A 325 20.37 -25.49 -6.56
C ILE A 325 20.18 -25.64 -5.06
N SER A 326 19.09 -26.28 -4.65
CA SER A 326 18.77 -26.51 -3.24
C SER A 326 19.33 -27.81 -2.67
N ARG A 327 19.61 -28.83 -3.53
CA ARG A 327 20.21 -30.11 -3.16
C ARG A 327 21.02 -30.69 -4.33
N GLY A 328 22.03 -31.51 -4.00
CA GLY A 328 22.83 -32.26 -4.96
C GLY A 328 24.28 -31.78 -5.05
N LEU A 329 24.52 -30.48 -4.97
CA LEU A 329 25.87 -29.90 -4.93
C LEU A 329 26.25 -29.52 -3.49
N LYS A 330 27.53 -29.70 -3.13
CA LYS A 330 28.09 -29.36 -1.80
C LYS A 330 28.98 -28.11 -1.84
N GLY A 331 29.38 -27.68 -3.02
CA GLY A 331 30.33 -26.59 -3.22
C GLY A 331 31.78 -27.11 -3.48
N GLY A 332 32.41 -26.51 -4.45
CA GLY A 332 33.73 -26.90 -4.93
C GLY A 332 33.74 -27.80 -6.17
N GLU A 333 32.56 -28.31 -6.58
CA GLU A 333 32.44 -29.12 -7.80
C GLU A 333 32.64 -28.26 -9.05
N ARG A 334 33.28 -28.84 -10.05
CA ARG A 334 33.49 -28.23 -11.37
C ARG A 334 32.31 -28.59 -12.28
N VAL A 335 31.35 -27.70 -12.41
CA VAL A 335 30.12 -27.89 -13.20
C VAL A 335 30.35 -27.51 -14.65
N ILE A 336 30.03 -28.39 -15.60
CA ILE A 336 30.12 -28.12 -17.03
C ILE A 336 29.04 -27.13 -17.45
N VAL A 337 29.45 -26.04 -18.10
CA VAL A 337 28.52 -24.98 -18.55
C VAL A 337 28.44 -24.88 -20.07
N GLU A 338 29.38 -25.44 -20.78
CA GLU A 338 29.38 -25.44 -22.26
C GLU A 338 29.06 -26.83 -22.76
N ASN A 339 28.02 -26.94 -23.61
CA ASN A 339 27.63 -28.19 -24.28
C ASN A 339 27.45 -29.39 -23.32
N ALA A 340 27.00 -29.16 -22.09
CA ALA A 340 26.90 -30.19 -21.05
C ALA A 340 26.18 -31.47 -21.52
N ALA A 341 25.16 -31.35 -22.38
CA ALA A 341 24.41 -32.49 -22.91
C ALA A 341 25.21 -33.39 -23.87
N GLN A 342 26.33 -32.92 -24.47
CA GLN A 342 27.14 -33.66 -25.41
C GLN A 342 28.17 -34.60 -24.76
N HIS A 343 28.46 -34.38 -23.49
CA HIS A 343 29.46 -35.17 -22.75
C HIS A 343 28.76 -36.29 -21.97
N ALA A 344 29.00 -37.53 -22.31
CA ALA A 344 28.41 -38.67 -21.61
C ALA A 344 29.08 -38.86 -20.23
N ALA A 345 28.33 -39.36 -19.25
CA ALA A 345 28.87 -39.77 -17.97
C ALA A 345 29.97 -40.84 -18.20
N GLY A 346 31.11 -40.72 -17.51
CA GLY A 346 32.28 -41.58 -17.70
C GLY A 346 33.27 -41.16 -18.79
N SER A 347 32.97 -40.12 -19.59
CA SER A 347 33.92 -39.58 -20.56
C SER A 347 35.04 -38.78 -19.89
N SER A 348 36.25 -38.89 -20.45
CA SER A 348 37.45 -38.13 -19.96
C SER A 348 37.47 -36.77 -20.66
N VAL A 349 37.55 -35.68 -19.88
CA VAL A 349 37.54 -34.30 -20.39
C VAL A 349 38.61 -33.46 -19.68
N GLN A 350 39.08 -32.43 -20.36
CA GLN A 350 39.95 -31.43 -19.76
C GLN A 350 39.13 -30.20 -19.32
N ALA A 351 39.01 -29.99 -18.01
CA ALA A 351 38.25 -28.89 -17.48
C ALA A 351 39.00 -27.58 -17.58
N VAL A 352 38.45 -26.61 -18.30
CA VAL A 352 38.96 -25.23 -18.35
C VAL A 352 38.00 -24.35 -17.51
N VAL A 353 38.52 -23.81 -16.41
CA VAL A 353 37.71 -22.95 -15.54
C VAL A 353 37.38 -21.64 -16.25
N ARG A 354 36.12 -21.41 -16.53
CA ARG A 354 35.59 -20.14 -17.02
C ARG A 354 35.14 -19.29 -15.82
N GLN A 355 35.41 -18.02 -15.83
CA GLN A 355 34.72 -17.12 -14.90
C GLN A 355 33.26 -17.00 -15.35
N PRO A 356 32.30 -17.13 -14.45
CA PRO A 356 30.93 -16.83 -14.77
C PRO A 356 30.89 -15.40 -15.31
N ALA A 357 30.24 -15.17 -16.45
CA ALA A 357 29.96 -13.82 -16.93
C ALA A 357 29.26 -13.12 -15.78
N SER A 358 29.84 -12.02 -15.29
CA SER A 358 29.31 -11.25 -14.15
C SER A 358 27.84 -10.95 -14.43
N ALA A 359 26.93 -11.75 -13.85
CA ALA A 359 25.58 -11.29 -13.66
C ALA A 359 25.70 -10.04 -12.77
N ASP A 360 25.04 -8.97 -13.14
CA ASP A 360 24.77 -7.86 -12.23
C ASP A 360 24.27 -8.47 -10.92
N ALA A 361 25.18 -8.61 -9.99
CA ALA A 361 24.84 -9.00 -8.63
C ALA A 361 23.91 -7.89 -8.13
N PRO A 362 22.67 -8.19 -7.74
CA PRO A 362 21.88 -7.19 -7.05
C PRO A 362 22.72 -6.81 -5.83
N SER A 363 23.17 -5.56 -5.79
CA SER A 363 23.90 -4.99 -4.66
C SER A 363 23.20 -5.41 -3.37
N PRO A 364 23.92 -5.91 -2.36
CA PRO A 364 23.30 -6.16 -1.08
C PRO A 364 22.67 -4.84 -0.63
N LEU A 365 21.37 -4.88 -0.34
CA LEU A 365 20.58 -3.77 0.16
C LEU A 365 21.31 -3.17 1.36
N ALA A 366 22.02 -2.06 1.13
CA ALA A 366 22.56 -1.25 2.20
C ALA A 366 21.38 -0.74 3.01
N ALA A 367 21.30 -1.18 4.26
CA ALA A 367 20.45 -0.57 5.26
C ALA A 367 20.75 0.93 5.24
N SER A 368 19.77 1.74 4.92
CA SER A 368 19.87 3.20 4.99
C SER A 368 20.16 3.58 6.44
N PRO A 369 21.19 4.36 6.75
CA PRO A 369 21.35 4.88 8.08
C PRO A 369 20.20 5.84 8.37
N ALA A 370 19.51 5.59 9.47
CA ALA A 370 18.60 6.54 10.08
C ALA A 370 19.38 7.85 10.30
N GLY A 371 19.10 8.84 9.49
CA GLY A 371 19.65 10.18 9.53
C GLY A 371 18.74 11.10 10.30
N GLN A 372 19.33 11.85 11.16
CA GLN A 372 18.90 12.89 12.10
C GLN A 372 17.84 13.85 11.56
#